data_f0f651a7f42a9d51c3e06c1417bd9b27
#
_entry.id   f0f651a7f42a9d51c3e06c1417bd9b27
#
_cell.length_a   1.000
_cell.length_b   1.000
_cell.length_c   1.000
_cell.angle_alpha   90.00
_cell.angle_beta   90.00
_cell.angle_gamma   90.00
#
_symmetry.space_group_name_H-M   'P 1'
#
loop_
_entity.id
_entity.type
_entity.pdbx_description
1 polymer ?
#
loop_
_entity_poly.entity_id
_entity_poly.type
_entity_poly.pdbx_seq_one_letter_code
_entity_poly.pdbx_strand_id
1 'polypeptide(L)'
;EASLASLDCVDGYIAQVWTGTAREPNFYNGVQKERVFENAFLEYGCMKSMTAPLNRKMYFLTDPIEDRAKDWLDYKINYQATFAAQLMYPMVDTYEVMPWPDRIYQGLYRIAGTDQKERIPRSYSTQMQTMVNTLNDIRTSDKKITGTQGIGVLMANSLMFQRFPNHNGYDDPQFSSFYGQTLPLLKRGIPVELVHMENTPFKETFKGLHILVMSYSNMKPMKPEYHNYLADWVKKGGILIYCGEDID
;
A
#
# COMPACT_ATOMS: atom_id res chain seq x y z
N GLU A 1 -12.07 1.33 -4.07
CA GLU A 1 -11.86 2.56 -4.80
C GLU A 1 -12.50 3.73 -4.10
N ALA A 2 -11.88 4.94 -4.19
CA ALA A 2 -12.30 6.09 -3.40
C ALA A 2 -13.78 6.46 -3.62
N SER A 3 -14.30 6.31 -4.83
CA SER A 3 -15.71 6.57 -5.12
C SER A 3 -16.68 5.60 -4.42
N LEU A 4 -16.29 4.36 -4.24
CA LEU A 4 -17.09 3.37 -3.48
C LEU A 4 -17.02 3.66 -1.98
N ALA A 5 -15.88 4.16 -1.50
CA ALA A 5 -15.70 4.53 -0.11
C ALA A 5 -16.63 5.67 0.35
N SER A 6 -17.15 6.47 -0.58
CA SER A 6 -18.08 7.56 -0.28
C SER A 6 -19.55 7.15 -0.13
N LEU A 7 -19.89 5.87 -0.38
CA LEU A 7 -21.27 5.40 -0.24
C LEU A 7 -21.73 5.40 1.22
N ASP A 8 -22.88 5.98 1.49
CA ASP A 8 -23.41 6.13 2.86
C ASP A 8 -23.76 4.78 3.51
N CYS A 9 -24.02 3.75 2.71
CA CYS A 9 -24.36 2.41 3.18
C CYS A 9 -23.15 1.55 3.57
N VAL A 10 -21.94 2.11 3.52
CA VAL A 10 -20.71 1.37 3.84
C VAL A 10 -20.06 1.95 5.08
N ASP A 11 -19.99 1.15 6.15
CA ASP A 11 -19.44 1.56 7.44
C ASP A 11 -17.93 1.45 7.53
N GLY A 12 -17.34 0.49 6.82
CA GLY A 12 -15.90 0.23 6.88
C GLY A 12 -15.40 -0.66 5.75
N TYR A 13 -14.09 -0.86 5.75
CA TYR A 13 -13.38 -1.62 4.71
C TYR A 13 -12.37 -2.57 5.32
N ILE A 14 -12.23 -3.73 4.72
CA ILE A 14 -11.14 -4.65 4.99
C ILE A 14 -10.10 -4.46 3.89
N ALA A 15 -8.94 -3.98 4.26
CA ALA A 15 -7.82 -3.73 3.37
C ALA A 15 -6.85 -4.91 3.44
N GLN A 16 -6.83 -5.73 2.41
CA GLN A 16 -5.90 -6.85 2.31
C GLN A 16 -4.64 -6.41 1.55
N VAL A 17 -3.49 -6.58 2.18
CA VAL A 17 -2.20 -6.64 1.50
C VAL A 17 -1.80 -8.10 1.37
N TRP A 18 -1.99 -8.60 0.18
CA TRP A 18 -1.58 -9.97 -0.13
C TRP A 18 -0.08 -10.03 -0.36
N THR A 19 0.59 -10.94 0.31
CA THR A 19 2.05 -11.10 0.18
C THR A 19 2.48 -11.30 -1.28
N GLY A 20 1.65 -11.96 -2.07
CA GLY A 20 1.90 -12.16 -3.50
C GLY A 20 1.94 -10.86 -4.30
N THR A 21 1.06 -9.90 -4.03
CA THR A 21 1.07 -8.59 -4.71
C THR A 21 2.20 -7.71 -4.23
N ALA A 22 2.47 -7.69 -2.93
CA ALA A 22 3.59 -6.95 -2.37
C ALA A 22 4.97 -7.41 -2.89
N ARG A 23 5.04 -8.61 -3.45
CA ARG A 23 6.24 -9.18 -4.08
C ARG A 23 6.44 -8.76 -5.55
N GLU A 24 5.48 -8.09 -6.17
CA GLU A 24 5.68 -7.69 -7.56
C GLU A 24 6.95 -6.81 -7.67
N PRO A 25 7.89 -7.20 -8.56
CA PRO A 25 9.13 -6.47 -8.70
C PRO A 25 8.89 -5.06 -9.22
N ASN A 26 9.60 -4.10 -8.70
CA ASN A 26 9.60 -2.73 -9.19
C ASN A 26 11.02 -2.22 -9.45
N PHE A 27 11.12 -1.12 -10.20
CA PHE A 27 12.40 -0.51 -10.53
C PHE A 27 12.80 0.57 -9.51
N TYR A 28 14.06 0.52 -9.13
CA TYR A 28 14.69 1.60 -8.38
C TYR A 28 16.21 1.60 -8.66
N ASN A 29 16.75 2.74 -9.05
CA ASN A 29 18.17 2.90 -9.44
C ASN A 29 18.62 1.87 -10.51
N GLY A 30 17.80 1.67 -11.53
CA GLY A 30 18.09 0.72 -12.60
C GLY A 30 18.00 -0.76 -12.25
N VAL A 31 17.59 -1.08 -11.02
CA VAL A 31 17.49 -2.47 -10.54
C VAL A 31 16.04 -2.85 -10.31
N GLN A 32 15.58 -3.84 -11.05
CA GLN A 32 14.30 -4.50 -10.81
C GLN A 32 14.43 -5.58 -9.76
N LYS A 33 13.64 -5.50 -8.69
CA LYS A 33 13.56 -6.55 -7.67
C LYS A 33 12.31 -6.42 -6.80
N GLU A 34 12.00 -7.49 -6.09
CA GLU A 34 10.99 -7.49 -5.03
C GLU A 34 11.40 -6.52 -3.92
N ARG A 35 10.44 -5.67 -3.49
CA ARG A 35 10.60 -4.73 -2.36
C ARG A 35 9.37 -4.82 -1.47
N VAL A 36 9.24 -5.96 -0.82
CA VAL A 36 8.00 -6.38 -0.15
C VAL A 36 7.55 -5.39 0.91
N PHE A 37 8.48 -4.88 1.73
CA PHE A 37 8.13 -3.91 2.79
C PHE A 37 7.60 -2.60 2.18
N GLU A 38 8.31 -2.05 1.19
CA GLU A 38 7.92 -0.78 0.58
C GLU A 38 6.61 -0.91 -0.18
N ASN A 39 6.41 -2.00 -0.92
CA ASN A 39 5.16 -2.25 -1.62
C ASN A 39 4.00 -2.38 -0.64
N ALA A 40 4.15 -3.21 0.38
CA ALA A 40 3.12 -3.39 1.41
C ALA A 40 2.81 -2.06 2.14
N PHE A 41 3.83 -1.26 2.45
CA PHE A 41 3.64 0.07 3.03
C PHE A 41 2.77 0.96 2.13
N LEU A 42 3.07 0.98 0.84
CA LEU A 42 2.31 1.78 -0.13
C LEU A 42 0.90 1.23 -0.34
N GLU A 43 0.72 -0.08 -0.39
CA GLU A 43 -0.61 -0.71 -0.52
C GLU A 43 -1.50 -0.40 0.69
N TYR A 44 -1.01 -0.56 1.92
CA TYR A 44 -1.74 -0.17 3.13
C TYR A 44 -2.04 1.33 3.15
N GLY A 45 -1.05 2.15 2.77
CA GLY A 45 -1.22 3.60 2.68
C GLY A 45 -2.26 4.02 1.67
N CYS A 46 -2.30 3.36 0.51
CA CYS A 46 -3.31 3.56 -0.52
C CYS A 46 -4.72 3.32 0.02
N MET A 47 -4.95 2.15 0.60
CA MET A 47 -6.27 1.77 1.10
C MET A 47 -6.70 2.65 2.29
N LYS A 48 -5.78 2.95 3.20
CA LYS A 48 -6.04 3.85 4.33
C LYS A 48 -6.39 5.26 3.86
N SER A 49 -5.64 5.82 2.91
CA SER A 49 -5.88 7.18 2.42
C SER A 49 -7.17 7.29 1.60
N MET A 50 -7.59 6.22 0.95
CA MET A 50 -8.84 6.16 0.21
C MET A 50 -10.05 6.43 1.12
N THR A 51 -10.02 5.95 2.35
CA THR A 51 -11.15 6.03 3.30
C THR A 51 -11.02 7.15 4.33
N ALA A 52 -9.81 7.69 4.53
CA ALA A 52 -9.52 8.63 5.61
C ALA A 52 -10.40 9.90 5.63
N PRO A 53 -10.72 10.56 4.50
CA PRO A 53 -11.56 11.76 4.50
C PRO A 53 -13.00 11.51 4.94
N LEU A 54 -13.45 10.26 4.91
CA LEU A 54 -14.82 9.85 5.16
C LEU A 54 -15.01 9.24 6.56
N ASN A 55 -13.93 9.16 7.33
CA ASN A 55 -13.92 8.56 8.67
C ASN A 55 -14.51 7.14 8.71
N ARG A 56 -14.31 6.37 7.65
CA ARG A 56 -14.75 4.97 7.57
C ARG A 56 -13.82 4.09 8.37
N LYS A 57 -14.39 3.07 9.01
CA LYS A 57 -13.60 2.10 9.76
C LYS A 57 -12.72 1.30 8.82
N MET A 58 -11.45 1.12 9.19
CA MET A 58 -10.48 0.36 8.44
C MET A 58 -10.01 -0.85 9.24
N TYR A 59 -10.05 -2.01 8.60
CA TYR A 59 -9.46 -3.24 9.10
C TYR A 59 -8.31 -3.62 8.18
N PHE A 60 -7.19 -4.02 8.74
CA PHE A 60 -6.10 -4.58 7.96
C PHE A 60 -6.13 -6.09 7.99
N LEU A 61 -6.04 -6.71 6.82
CA LEU A 61 -5.95 -8.14 6.65
C LEU A 61 -4.57 -8.49 6.11
N THR A 62 -3.92 -9.45 6.77
CA THR A 62 -2.63 -10.00 6.33
C THR A 62 -2.75 -11.48 6.03
N ASP A 63 -2.15 -11.91 4.92
CA ASP A 63 -2.07 -13.33 4.58
C ASP A 63 -0.60 -13.79 4.64
N PRO A 64 -0.26 -14.66 5.61
CA PRO A 64 1.11 -15.14 5.81
C PRO A 64 1.56 -16.18 4.78
N ILE A 65 0.66 -16.64 3.92
CA ILE A 65 0.94 -17.59 2.85
C ILE A 65 0.29 -17.10 1.56
N GLU A 66 1.09 -17.00 0.51
CA GLU A 66 0.59 -16.73 -0.83
C GLU A 66 0.32 -18.02 -1.62
N ASP A 67 -0.42 -17.92 -2.72
CA ASP A 67 -0.76 -19.05 -3.58
C ASP A 67 0.40 -19.51 -4.49
N ARG A 68 1.49 -18.77 -4.52
CA ARG A 68 2.69 -19.17 -5.26
C ARG A 68 3.42 -20.27 -4.53
N ALA A 69 3.95 -21.23 -5.29
CA ALA A 69 4.68 -22.39 -4.73
C ALA A 69 6.06 -21.99 -4.20
N LYS A 70 6.08 -21.34 -3.05
CA LYS A 70 7.29 -20.95 -2.34
C LYS A 70 7.64 -21.92 -1.21
N ASP A 71 8.71 -21.65 -0.51
CA ASP A 71 9.11 -22.42 0.65
C ASP A 71 8.80 -21.68 1.97
N TRP A 72 8.93 -22.40 3.08
CA TRP A 72 8.63 -21.84 4.41
C TRP A 72 9.51 -20.65 4.81
N LEU A 73 10.75 -20.62 4.37
CA LEU A 73 11.65 -19.51 4.69
C LEU A 73 11.22 -18.25 3.95
N ASP A 74 10.85 -18.41 2.69
CA ASP A 74 10.33 -17.33 1.86
C ASP A 74 9.04 -16.75 2.45
N TYR A 75 8.05 -17.57 2.78
CA TYR A 75 6.82 -17.12 3.43
C TYR A 75 7.10 -16.37 4.75
N LYS A 76 7.97 -16.93 5.58
CA LYS A 76 8.33 -16.31 6.86
C LYS A 76 8.92 -14.91 6.70
N ILE A 77 9.86 -14.75 5.79
CA ILE A 77 10.56 -13.47 5.56
C ILE A 77 9.58 -12.43 4.98
N ASN A 78 8.81 -12.82 3.98
CA ASN A 78 7.92 -11.89 3.29
C ASN A 78 6.71 -11.51 4.16
N TYR A 79 6.15 -12.44 4.93
CA TYR A 79 5.13 -12.10 5.91
C TYR A 79 5.64 -11.14 6.99
N GLN A 80 6.87 -11.33 7.45
CA GLN A 80 7.48 -10.38 8.39
C GLN A 80 7.57 -8.96 7.80
N ALA A 81 7.87 -8.84 6.52
CA ALA A 81 7.94 -7.55 5.85
C ALA A 81 6.57 -6.87 5.73
N THR A 82 5.53 -7.61 5.32
CA THR A 82 4.16 -7.09 5.22
C THR A 82 3.60 -6.75 6.59
N PHE A 83 3.86 -7.58 7.59
CA PHE A 83 3.48 -7.32 8.98
C PHE A 83 4.12 -6.04 9.52
N ALA A 84 5.43 -5.84 9.30
CA ALA A 84 6.11 -4.62 9.73
C ALA A 84 5.54 -3.37 9.05
N ALA A 85 5.16 -3.49 7.78
CA ALA A 85 4.57 -2.38 7.03
C ALA A 85 3.21 -1.95 7.59
N GLN A 86 2.34 -2.87 7.98
CA GLN A 86 1.04 -2.52 8.57
C GLN A 86 1.17 -1.78 9.89
N LEU A 87 2.19 -2.08 10.70
CA LEU A 87 2.43 -1.41 11.98
C LEU A 87 2.82 0.07 11.83
N MET A 88 3.18 0.50 10.62
CA MET A 88 3.44 1.91 10.33
C MET A 88 2.17 2.78 10.29
N TYR A 89 0.99 2.18 10.44
CA TYR A 89 -0.31 2.87 10.41
C TYR A 89 -1.00 2.81 11.78
N PRO A 90 -0.54 3.59 12.77
CA PRO A 90 -0.98 3.48 14.18
C PRO A 90 -2.44 3.89 14.41
N MET A 91 -3.13 4.42 13.39
CA MET A 91 -4.55 4.73 13.45
C MET A 91 -5.44 3.50 13.21
N VAL A 92 -4.87 2.39 12.81
CA VAL A 92 -5.59 1.11 12.61
C VAL A 92 -5.21 0.17 13.73
N ASP A 93 -6.21 -0.33 14.45
CA ASP A 93 -6.05 -1.26 15.59
C ASP A 93 -6.86 -2.53 15.45
N THR A 94 -7.48 -2.73 14.31
CA THR A 94 -8.31 -3.90 14.04
C THR A 94 -7.72 -4.68 12.87
N TYR A 95 -7.43 -5.94 13.12
CA TYR A 95 -6.70 -6.79 12.19
C TYR A 95 -7.42 -8.10 11.98
N GLU A 96 -7.40 -8.59 10.75
CA GLU A 96 -7.68 -9.96 10.40
C GLU A 96 -6.37 -10.66 10.05
N VAL A 97 -6.08 -11.75 10.74
CA VAL A 97 -4.86 -12.53 10.55
C VAL A 97 -5.25 -13.94 10.15
N MET A 98 -4.67 -14.41 9.05
CA MET A 98 -4.90 -15.79 8.60
C MET A 98 -6.36 -16.09 8.26
N PRO A 99 -6.88 -15.60 7.12
CA PRO A 99 -8.25 -15.89 6.71
C PRO A 99 -8.54 -17.40 6.59
N TRP A 100 -7.48 -18.21 6.36
CA TRP A 100 -7.56 -19.66 6.33
C TRP A 100 -6.44 -20.30 7.15
N PRO A 101 -6.59 -20.42 8.47
CA PRO A 101 -5.53 -20.95 9.31
C PRO A 101 -5.11 -22.39 8.95
N ASP A 102 -6.01 -23.18 8.38
CA ASP A 102 -5.69 -24.53 7.91
C ASP A 102 -4.62 -24.57 6.85
N ARG A 103 -4.58 -23.58 5.94
CA ARG A 103 -3.51 -23.45 4.93
C ARG A 103 -2.13 -23.38 5.59
N ILE A 104 -2.06 -22.75 6.75
CA ILE A 104 -0.80 -22.51 7.46
C ILE A 104 -0.46 -23.71 8.33
N TYR A 105 -1.37 -24.13 9.20
CA TYR A 105 -1.07 -25.13 10.22
C TYR A 105 -1.18 -26.58 9.73
N GLN A 106 -1.96 -26.83 8.69
CA GLN A 106 -2.12 -28.16 8.10
C GLN A 106 -1.47 -28.29 6.72
N GLY A 107 -1.17 -27.17 6.07
CA GLY A 107 -0.54 -27.14 4.75
C GLY A 107 0.87 -27.72 4.76
N LEU A 108 1.25 -28.34 3.65
CA LEU A 108 2.58 -28.88 3.40
C LEU A 108 3.28 -28.04 2.34
N TYR A 109 4.30 -27.29 2.73
CA TYR A 109 5.09 -26.43 1.85
C TYR A 109 6.55 -26.84 1.88
N ARG A 110 7.31 -26.46 0.85
CA ARG A 110 8.70 -26.86 0.70
C ARG A 110 9.59 -26.34 1.84
N ILE A 111 10.58 -27.16 2.18
CA ILE A 111 11.71 -26.73 2.99
C ILE A 111 12.70 -26.02 2.06
N ALA A 112 13.21 -24.88 2.49
CA ALA A 112 14.15 -24.08 1.71
C ALA A 112 15.35 -24.92 1.22
N GLY A 113 15.63 -24.84 -0.07
CA GLY A 113 16.73 -25.56 -0.70
C GLY A 113 16.49 -27.06 -0.95
N THR A 114 15.26 -27.55 -0.75
CA THR A 114 14.91 -28.96 -0.99
C THR A 114 13.59 -29.10 -1.72
N ASP A 115 13.29 -30.31 -2.22
CA ASP A 115 11.99 -30.68 -2.77
C ASP A 115 11.05 -31.29 -1.71
N GLN A 116 11.55 -31.46 -0.48
CA GLN A 116 10.76 -32.01 0.60
C GLN A 116 9.74 -30.96 1.10
N LYS A 117 8.58 -31.46 1.53
CA LYS A 117 7.52 -30.64 2.10
C LYS A 117 7.27 -31.04 3.55
N GLU A 118 7.03 -30.05 4.38
CA GLU A 118 6.68 -30.24 5.78
C GLU A 118 5.56 -29.28 6.23
N ARG A 119 5.04 -29.51 7.41
CA ARG A 119 4.17 -28.53 8.07
C ARG A 119 4.97 -27.34 8.54
N ILE A 120 4.27 -26.29 8.98
CA ILE A 120 4.89 -25.05 9.44
C ILE A 120 6.04 -25.30 10.43
N PRO A 121 7.25 -24.81 10.15
CA PRO A 121 8.36 -24.93 11.08
C PRO A 121 8.08 -24.23 12.41
N ARG A 122 8.56 -24.82 13.50
CA ARG A 122 8.38 -24.26 14.85
C ARG A 122 8.82 -22.79 14.96
N SER A 123 9.91 -22.43 14.28
CA SER A 123 10.41 -21.05 14.29
C SER A 123 9.43 -20.07 13.64
N TYR A 124 8.69 -20.49 12.64
CA TYR A 124 7.70 -19.64 11.99
C TYR A 124 6.39 -19.61 12.79
N SER A 125 5.93 -20.72 13.31
CA SER A 125 4.73 -20.73 14.16
C SER A 125 4.92 -19.90 15.42
N THR A 126 6.11 -19.92 16.03
CA THR A 126 6.44 -19.04 17.17
C THR A 126 6.44 -17.57 16.77
N GLN A 127 7.01 -17.23 15.61
CA GLN A 127 6.97 -15.87 15.11
C GLN A 127 5.53 -15.39 14.89
N MET A 128 4.69 -16.20 14.28
CA MET A 128 3.27 -15.87 14.06
C MET A 128 2.52 -15.67 15.38
N GLN A 129 2.76 -16.53 16.37
CA GLN A 129 2.18 -16.33 17.70
C GLN A 129 2.60 -15.02 18.34
N THR A 130 3.88 -14.63 18.19
CA THR A 130 4.39 -13.35 18.67
C THR A 130 3.70 -12.19 17.94
N MET A 131 3.54 -12.28 16.62
CA MET A 131 2.86 -11.26 15.81
C MET A 131 1.39 -11.10 16.24
N VAL A 132 0.65 -12.20 16.41
CA VAL A 132 -0.74 -12.16 16.87
C VAL A 132 -0.84 -11.51 18.26
N ASN A 133 0.04 -11.88 19.18
CA ASN A 133 0.06 -11.27 20.52
C ASN A 133 0.36 -9.77 20.45
N THR A 134 1.30 -9.36 19.58
CA THR A 134 1.61 -7.95 19.35
C THR A 134 0.37 -7.18 18.86
N LEU A 135 -0.39 -7.75 17.92
CA LEU A 135 -1.61 -7.11 17.41
C LEU A 135 -2.68 -6.98 18.49
N ASN A 136 -2.80 -7.96 19.40
CA ASN A 136 -3.73 -7.89 20.53
C ASN A 136 -3.43 -6.75 21.51
N ASP A 137 -2.16 -6.34 21.58
CA ASP A 137 -1.71 -5.29 22.49
C ASP A 137 -1.72 -3.90 21.86
N ILE A 138 -1.94 -3.83 20.53
CA ILE A 138 -1.98 -2.55 19.82
C ILE A 138 -3.23 -1.75 20.23
N ARG A 139 -3.03 -0.45 20.36
CA ARG A 139 -4.10 0.52 20.58
C ARG A 139 -4.05 1.60 19.51
N THR A 140 -5.22 2.04 19.10
CA THR A 140 -5.35 3.17 18.17
C THR A 140 -4.58 4.38 18.69
N SER A 141 -3.88 5.05 17.81
CA SER A 141 -3.13 6.25 18.12
C SER A 141 -3.44 7.35 17.12
N ASP A 142 -3.59 8.57 17.61
CA ASP A 142 -3.74 9.78 16.79
C ASP A 142 -2.43 10.18 16.10
N LYS A 143 -1.34 9.50 16.41
CA LYS A 143 -0.05 9.77 15.80
C LYS A 143 -0.12 9.41 14.33
N LYS A 144 0.22 10.36 13.49
CA LYS A 144 0.52 10.10 12.09
C LYS A 144 1.90 9.44 11.98
N ILE A 145 2.17 8.85 10.82
CA ILE A 145 3.53 8.40 10.49
C ILE A 145 4.45 9.60 10.67
N THR A 146 5.34 9.51 11.66
CA THR A 146 6.28 10.59 11.94
C THR A 146 7.34 10.64 10.83
N GLY A 147 7.69 11.85 10.39
CA GLY A 147 8.73 12.06 9.38
C GLY A 147 8.25 12.30 7.95
N THR A 148 6.94 12.20 7.67
CA THR A 148 6.42 12.62 6.34
C THR A 148 6.65 14.09 6.09
N GLN A 149 6.73 14.89 7.15
CA GLN A 149 6.85 16.34 7.07
C GLN A 149 5.82 16.98 6.11
N GLY A 150 4.69 16.31 5.92
CA GLY A 150 3.65 16.76 5.02
C GLY A 150 3.94 16.53 3.54
N ILE A 151 4.68 15.49 3.20
CA ILE A 151 4.94 15.08 1.81
C ILE A 151 3.89 14.05 1.39
N GLY A 152 3.09 14.40 0.38
CA GLY A 152 2.14 13.53 -0.28
C GLY A 152 2.61 13.07 -1.66
N VAL A 153 2.17 11.91 -2.09
CA VAL A 153 2.29 11.44 -3.48
C VAL A 153 0.90 11.15 -4.00
N LEU A 154 0.55 11.80 -5.10
CA LEU A 154 -0.77 11.64 -5.71
C LEU A 154 -0.89 10.27 -6.38
N MET A 155 -2.08 9.69 -6.22
CA MET A 155 -2.52 8.56 -7.02
C MET A 155 -3.98 8.74 -7.43
N ALA A 156 -4.41 8.04 -8.46
CA ALA A 156 -5.78 8.10 -8.96
C ALA A 156 -6.32 6.70 -9.27
N ASN A 157 -7.64 6.54 -9.19
CA ASN A 157 -8.30 5.30 -9.62
C ASN A 157 -7.98 4.95 -11.08
N SER A 158 -7.75 5.95 -11.91
CA SER A 158 -7.37 5.80 -13.32
C SER A 158 -6.04 5.06 -13.53
N LEU A 159 -5.17 5.01 -12.53
CA LEU A 159 -3.93 4.23 -12.60
C LEU A 159 -4.17 2.76 -13.01
N MET A 160 -5.25 2.17 -12.54
CA MET A 160 -5.64 0.82 -12.94
C MET A 160 -6.31 0.79 -14.30
N PHE A 161 -7.20 1.72 -14.58
CA PHE A 161 -8.01 1.72 -15.80
C PHE A 161 -7.21 2.09 -17.04
N GLN A 162 -6.26 2.98 -16.94
CA GLN A 162 -5.43 3.39 -18.07
C GLN A 162 -4.41 2.34 -18.52
N ARG A 163 -4.20 1.32 -17.69
CA ARG A 163 -3.37 0.16 -18.05
C ARG A 163 -4.13 -0.92 -18.80
N PHE A 164 -5.45 -0.95 -18.74
CA PHE A 164 -6.31 -1.96 -19.36
C PHE A 164 -7.09 -1.37 -20.55
N PRO A 165 -7.45 -2.23 -21.54
CA PRO A 165 -7.15 -3.66 -21.64
C PRO A 165 -5.81 -3.98 -22.30
N ASN A 166 -5.10 -3.01 -22.86
CA ASN A 166 -3.99 -3.21 -23.78
C ASN A 166 -2.64 -2.83 -23.18
N HIS A 167 -2.18 -3.57 -22.23
CA HIS A 167 -0.80 -3.44 -21.74
C HIS A 167 0.16 -4.49 -22.33
N ASN A 168 -0.21 -5.14 -23.43
CA ASN A 168 0.70 -5.98 -24.22
C ASN A 168 1.75 -5.10 -24.88
N GLY A 169 3.02 -5.34 -24.55
CA GLY A 169 4.13 -4.47 -24.97
C GLY A 169 4.23 -3.18 -24.18
N TYR A 170 3.55 -3.10 -23.07
CA TYR A 170 3.61 -2.00 -22.14
C TYR A 170 4.94 -2.03 -21.40
N ASP A 171 5.77 -1.05 -21.70
CA ASP A 171 7.14 -0.99 -21.20
C ASP A 171 7.28 -0.36 -19.80
N ASP A 172 6.18 0.14 -19.24
CA ASP A 172 6.19 0.63 -17.87
C ASP A 172 6.04 -0.55 -16.89
N PRO A 173 7.14 -1.06 -16.35
CA PRO A 173 7.07 -2.19 -15.47
C PRO A 173 6.40 -1.76 -14.17
N GLN A 174 5.18 -2.23 -14.02
CA GLN A 174 4.47 -2.21 -12.75
C GLN A 174 4.44 -0.83 -12.08
N PHE A 175 3.82 0.14 -12.76
CA PHE A 175 3.64 1.48 -12.20
C PHE A 175 4.94 2.26 -11.94
N SER A 176 5.89 2.21 -12.86
CA SER A 176 7.18 2.88 -12.70
C SER A 176 7.05 4.37 -12.39
N SER A 177 6.06 5.06 -12.99
CA SER A 177 5.79 6.47 -12.70
C SER A 177 5.40 6.69 -11.23
N PHE A 178 4.61 5.80 -10.65
CA PHE A 178 4.24 5.86 -9.23
C PHE A 178 5.41 5.48 -8.32
N TYR A 179 6.07 4.36 -8.59
CA TYR A 179 7.22 3.93 -7.79
C TYR A 179 8.41 4.87 -7.92
N GLY A 180 8.60 5.50 -9.08
CA GLY A 180 9.61 6.53 -9.28
C GLY A 180 9.43 7.76 -8.39
N GLN A 181 8.20 8.08 -8.01
CA GLN A 181 7.90 9.19 -7.10
C GLN A 181 7.98 8.79 -5.62
N THR A 182 7.74 7.53 -5.27
CA THR A 182 7.66 7.07 -3.89
C THR A 182 8.95 6.46 -3.37
N LEU A 183 9.57 5.54 -4.12
CA LEU A 183 10.74 4.79 -3.65
C LEU A 183 11.96 5.65 -3.32
N PRO A 184 12.29 6.72 -4.07
CA PRO A 184 13.42 7.57 -3.71
C PRO A 184 13.31 8.20 -2.32
N LEU A 185 12.10 8.49 -1.87
CA LEU A 185 11.81 9.01 -0.54
C LEU A 185 11.87 7.90 0.51
N LEU A 186 11.14 6.81 0.28
CA LEU A 186 11.10 5.67 1.19
C LEU A 186 12.48 5.07 1.46
N LYS A 187 13.31 4.94 0.41
CA LYS A 187 14.70 4.42 0.54
C LYS A 187 15.63 5.35 1.31
N ARG A 188 15.24 6.59 1.55
CA ARG A 188 15.93 7.54 2.42
C ARG A 188 15.32 7.65 3.82
N GLY A 189 14.35 6.79 4.14
CA GLY A 189 13.65 6.82 5.42
C GLY A 189 12.65 7.98 5.53
N ILE A 190 12.22 8.55 4.42
CA ILE A 190 11.20 9.61 4.38
C ILE A 190 9.88 8.95 3.99
N PRO A 191 8.96 8.71 4.93
CA PRO A 191 7.65 8.17 4.62
C PRO A 191 6.82 9.19 3.86
N VAL A 192 5.94 8.71 3.00
CA VAL A 192 5.02 9.53 2.21
C VAL A 192 3.59 9.23 2.58
N GLU A 193 2.72 10.22 2.48
CA GLU A 193 1.27 10.02 2.51
C GLU A 193 0.77 9.82 1.08
N LEU A 194 -0.07 8.81 0.85
CA LEU A 194 -0.73 8.67 -0.44
C LEU A 194 -1.98 9.54 -0.47
N VAL A 195 -2.17 10.23 -1.58
CA VAL A 195 -3.27 11.18 -1.77
C VAL A 195 -4.08 10.74 -2.98
N HIS A 196 -5.32 10.33 -2.74
CA HIS A 196 -6.21 9.98 -3.84
C HIS A 196 -6.74 11.25 -4.52
N MET A 197 -6.63 11.32 -5.84
CA MET A 197 -7.17 12.42 -6.64
C MET A 197 -8.68 12.58 -6.42
N GLU A 198 -9.40 11.48 -6.30
CA GLU A 198 -10.84 11.44 -6.09
C GLU A 198 -11.26 12.00 -4.72
N ASN A 199 -10.33 12.08 -3.79
CA ASN A 199 -10.55 12.65 -2.45
C ASN A 199 -10.21 14.15 -2.37
N THR A 200 -9.72 14.77 -3.43
CA THR A 200 -9.38 16.20 -3.44
C THR A 200 -10.54 17.16 -3.11
N PRO A 201 -11.82 16.81 -3.33
CA PRO A 201 -12.95 17.62 -2.85
C PRO A 201 -13.03 17.75 -1.32
N PHE A 202 -12.45 16.82 -0.58
CA PHE A 202 -12.49 16.81 0.88
C PHE A 202 -11.33 17.62 1.46
N LYS A 203 -11.61 18.60 2.30
CA LYS A 203 -10.58 19.46 2.92
C LYS A 203 -9.56 18.68 3.74
N GLU A 204 -10.00 17.60 4.35
CA GLU A 204 -9.19 16.71 5.18
C GLU A 204 -8.07 16.03 4.39
N THR A 205 -8.25 15.85 3.07
CA THR A 205 -7.26 15.23 2.18
C THR A 205 -5.94 15.98 2.17
N PHE A 206 -5.99 17.31 2.25
CA PHE A 206 -4.79 18.15 2.23
C PHE A 206 -4.31 18.58 3.63
N LYS A 207 -4.99 18.13 4.67
CA LYS A 207 -4.65 18.53 6.04
C LYS A 207 -3.26 18.04 6.45
N GLY A 208 -2.39 18.98 6.74
CA GLY A 208 -1.01 18.70 7.14
C GLY A 208 -0.07 18.41 5.98
N LEU A 209 -0.54 18.48 4.72
CA LEU A 209 0.32 18.41 3.55
C LEU A 209 0.91 19.78 3.22
N HIS A 210 2.19 19.79 2.89
CA HIS A 210 2.93 20.97 2.43
C HIS A 210 3.44 20.79 1.00
N ILE A 211 3.79 19.55 0.64
CA ILE A 211 4.32 19.18 -0.67
C ILE A 211 3.47 18.05 -1.22
N LEU A 212 3.09 18.15 -2.48
CA LEU A 212 2.45 17.08 -3.24
C LEU A 212 3.27 16.78 -4.48
N VAL A 213 3.77 15.56 -4.58
CA VAL A 213 4.43 15.04 -5.77
C VAL A 213 3.39 14.32 -6.61
N MET A 214 3.34 14.60 -7.89
CA MET A 214 2.35 14.00 -8.79
C MET A 214 2.85 13.81 -10.21
N SER A 215 2.19 12.92 -10.92
CA SER A 215 2.27 12.74 -12.36
C SER A 215 0.87 12.44 -12.90
N TYR A 216 0.62 12.78 -14.15
CA TYR A 216 -0.56 12.29 -14.85
C TYR A 216 -0.29 11.05 -15.70
N SER A 217 0.95 10.60 -15.77
CA SER A 217 1.29 9.37 -16.50
C SER A 217 0.53 8.18 -15.91
N ASN A 218 -0.32 7.56 -16.72
CA ASN A 218 -1.24 6.48 -16.34
C ASN A 218 -2.22 6.83 -15.19
N MET A 219 -2.35 8.11 -14.83
CA MET A 219 -3.17 8.57 -13.69
C MET A 219 -3.99 9.81 -14.05
N LYS A 220 -4.48 9.92 -15.28
CA LYS A 220 -5.28 11.07 -15.69
C LYS A 220 -6.57 11.18 -14.88
N PRO A 221 -6.97 12.42 -14.55
CA PRO A 221 -8.17 12.63 -13.75
C PRO A 221 -9.43 12.19 -14.50
N MET A 222 -10.33 11.53 -13.80
CA MET A 222 -11.62 11.12 -14.34
C MET A 222 -12.60 12.31 -14.51
N LYS A 223 -12.31 13.42 -13.85
CA LYS A 223 -13.12 14.65 -13.87
C LYS A 223 -12.22 15.87 -13.88
N PRO A 224 -12.51 16.89 -14.70
CA PRO A 224 -11.70 18.10 -14.76
C PRO A 224 -11.72 18.92 -13.46
N GLU A 225 -12.75 18.79 -12.64
CA GLU A 225 -12.87 19.52 -11.38
C GLU A 225 -11.75 19.20 -10.39
N TYR A 226 -11.13 18.04 -10.49
CA TYR A 226 -10.01 17.68 -9.61
C TYR A 226 -8.82 18.64 -9.76
N HIS A 227 -8.59 19.16 -10.96
CA HIS A 227 -7.57 20.20 -11.17
C HIS A 227 -7.83 21.47 -10.36
N ASN A 228 -9.09 21.86 -10.23
CA ASN A 228 -9.46 23.07 -9.50
C ASN A 228 -9.13 22.93 -8.00
N TYR A 229 -9.41 21.77 -7.40
CA TYR A 229 -9.07 21.52 -6.00
C TYR A 229 -7.56 21.54 -5.76
N LEU A 230 -6.77 20.96 -6.66
CA LEU A 230 -5.31 21.01 -6.62
C LEU A 230 -4.80 22.43 -6.77
N ALA A 231 -5.33 23.18 -7.75
CA ALA A 231 -4.95 24.56 -8.00
C ALA A 231 -5.30 25.46 -6.79
N ASP A 232 -6.45 25.25 -6.16
CA ASP A 232 -6.84 26.01 -4.98
C ASP A 232 -5.97 25.70 -3.76
N TRP A 233 -5.52 24.46 -3.62
CA TRP A 233 -4.57 24.10 -2.59
C TRP A 233 -3.22 24.76 -2.80
N VAL A 234 -2.71 24.79 -4.04
CA VAL A 234 -1.47 25.50 -4.41
C VAL A 234 -1.59 27.01 -4.15
N LYS A 235 -2.71 27.65 -4.55
CA LYS A 235 -2.97 29.07 -4.27
C LYS A 235 -2.95 29.41 -2.78
N LYS A 236 -3.27 28.44 -1.92
CA LYS A 236 -3.23 28.58 -0.46
C LYS A 236 -1.86 28.30 0.16
N GLY A 237 -0.83 28.10 -0.66
CA GLY A 237 0.55 27.91 -0.21
C GLY A 237 1.08 26.49 -0.28
N GLY A 238 0.33 25.54 -0.83
CA GLY A 238 0.83 24.19 -1.11
C GLY A 238 1.87 24.19 -2.22
N ILE A 239 2.85 23.31 -2.11
CA ILE A 239 3.91 23.14 -3.11
C ILE A 239 3.58 21.91 -3.95
N LEU A 240 3.37 22.10 -5.25
CA LEU A 240 3.16 21.01 -6.20
C LEU A 240 4.44 20.74 -6.98
N ILE A 241 4.88 19.47 -6.97
CA ILE A 241 5.98 18.97 -7.79
C ILE A 241 5.37 18.04 -8.83
N TYR A 242 5.37 18.50 -10.08
CA TYR A 242 4.88 17.69 -11.19
C TYR A 242 6.04 16.92 -11.84
N CYS A 243 5.88 15.61 -11.97
CA CYS A 243 6.84 14.70 -12.58
C CYS A 243 6.20 14.04 -13.80
N GLY A 244 6.88 14.10 -14.92
CA GLY A 244 6.44 13.44 -16.14
C GLY A 244 6.27 14.39 -17.32
N GLU A 245 6.10 13.81 -18.48
CA GLU A 245 5.93 14.53 -19.75
C GLU A 245 4.49 14.46 -20.26
N ASP A 246 3.63 13.73 -19.56
CA ASP A 246 2.20 13.63 -19.88
C ASP A 246 1.92 13.12 -21.30
N ILE A 247 2.60 12.04 -21.68
CA ILE A 247 2.63 11.51 -23.06
C ILE A 247 1.50 10.52 -23.34
N ASP A 248 0.76 10.06 -22.38
CA ASP A 248 -0.31 9.05 -22.53
C ASP A 248 -1.60 9.57 -23.14
#